data_87cc33ff8e25d750d6bc60a4e445dc19
#
_entry.id   87cc33ff8e25d750d6bc60a4e445dc19
#
_cell.length_a   1.000
_cell.length_b   1.000
_cell.length_c   1.000
_cell.angle_alpha   90.00
_cell.angle_beta   90.00
_cell.angle_gamma   90.00
#
_symmetry.space_group_name_H-M   'P 1'
#
loop_
_entity.id
_entity.type
_entity.pdbx_description
1 polymer ?
#
loop_
_entity_poly.entity_id
_entity_poly.type
_entity_poly.pdbx_seq_one_letter_code
_entity_poly.pdbx_strand_id
1 'polypeptide(L)'
;MPPANLLSPLPRTLPEEEFSEILSRPDLRIERIVSTGQASPPGYWYDQPWDEWVVVLAGAARLRIEGEAADRDLGPGDHLLLPAHTRHRVEWTAPDAPTVWLAVHCPPTRAG
;
A
#
# COMPACT_ATOMS: atom_id res chain seq x y z
N MET A 1 24.02 -16.46 2.04
CA MET A 1 23.47 -15.09 2.11
C MET A 1 22.35 -15.01 3.13
N PRO A 2 22.34 -13.97 3.97
CA PRO A 2 21.21 -13.80 4.87
C PRO A 2 19.95 -13.48 4.07
N PRO A 3 18.77 -13.84 4.56
CA PRO A 3 17.53 -13.44 3.92
C PRO A 3 17.33 -11.93 4.02
N ALA A 4 16.63 -11.36 3.05
CA ALA A 4 16.14 -9.99 3.16
C ALA A 4 14.95 -9.95 4.12
N ASN A 5 14.74 -8.79 4.75
CA ASN A 5 13.67 -8.62 5.72
C ASN A 5 12.82 -7.43 5.34
N LEU A 6 11.49 -7.61 5.30
CA LEU A 6 10.57 -6.54 4.94
C LEU A 6 10.51 -5.43 5.98
N LEU A 7 10.90 -5.73 7.22
CA LEU A 7 10.85 -4.77 8.32
C LEU A 7 12.22 -4.16 8.67
N SER A 8 13.25 -4.46 7.88
CA SER A 8 14.60 -3.99 8.19
C SER A 8 15.45 -3.88 6.92
N PRO A 9 16.23 -2.80 6.77
CA PRO A 9 16.21 -1.60 7.59
C PRO A 9 14.98 -0.74 7.34
N LEU A 10 14.60 0.07 8.33
CA LEU A 10 13.51 1.01 8.20
C LEU A 10 14.02 2.43 8.40
N PRO A 11 13.80 3.33 7.44
CA PRO A 11 14.12 4.74 7.62
C PRO A 11 13.18 5.37 8.65
N ARG A 12 13.67 6.33 9.41
CA ARG A 12 12.84 7.06 10.39
C ARG A 12 12.05 8.18 9.74
N THR A 13 12.62 8.80 8.73
CA THR A 13 12.03 9.93 8.04
C THR A 13 12.39 9.85 6.57
N LEU A 14 11.41 10.05 5.72
CA LEU A 14 11.56 10.09 4.28
C LEU A 14 10.93 11.37 3.75
N PRO A 15 11.51 12.02 2.72
CA PRO A 15 10.85 13.14 2.07
C PRO A 15 9.59 12.72 1.31
N GLU A 16 9.58 11.47 0.84
CA GLU A 16 8.47 10.87 0.09
C GLU A 16 8.35 9.41 0.48
N GLU A 17 7.21 8.79 0.19
CA GLU A 17 7.07 7.35 0.34
C GLU A 17 8.12 6.61 -0.49
N GLU A 18 8.64 5.52 0.07
CA GLU A 18 9.64 4.69 -0.60
C GLU A 18 8.98 3.43 -1.14
N PHE A 19 9.15 3.18 -2.44
CA PHE A 19 8.66 1.99 -3.12
C PHE A 19 9.84 1.12 -3.50
N SER A 20 9.85 -0.13 -3.01
CA SER A 20 10.91 -1.10 -3.32
C SER A 20 10.30 -2.32 -3.99
N GLU A 21 10.73 -2.59 -5.22
CA GLU A 21 10.26 -3.76 -5.95
C GLU A 21 10.88 -5.02 -5.36
N ILE A 22 10.04 -5.99 -4.98
CA ILE A 22 10.46 -7.29 -4.46
C ILE A 22 10.53 -8.32 -5.58
N LEU A 23 9.49 -8.35 -6.41
CA LEU A 23 9.36 -9.31 -7.50
C LEU A 23 8.56 -8.66 -8.62
N SER A 24 9.01 -8.82 -9.86
CA SER A 24 8.27 -8.35 -11.02
C SER A 24 8.21 -9.45 -12.08
N ARG A 25 7.01 -9.72 -12.55
CA ARG A 25 6.72 -10.65 -13.65
C ARG A 25 5.68 -9.97 -14.54
N PRO A 26 5.46 -10.45 -15.76
CA PRO A 26 4.45 -9.84 -16.65
C PRO A 26 3.04 -9.77 -16.05
N ASP A 27 2.72 -10.69 -15.14
CA ASP A 27 1.38 -10.81 -14.52
C ASP A 27 1.41 -10.70 -13.01
N LEU A 28 2.53 -10.27 -12.42
CA LEU A 28 2.65 -10.17 -10.96
C LEU A 28 3.70 -9.14 -10.59
N ARG A 29 3.37 -8.24 -9.67
CA ARG A 29 4.34 -7.34 -9.06
C ARG A 29 4.12 -7.32 -7.56
N ILE A 30 5.20 -7.50 -6.82
CA ILE A 30 5.20 -7.40 -5.35
C ILE A 30 6.16 -6.29 -4.97
N GLU A 31 5.68 -5.34 -4.15
CA GLU A 31 6.51 -4.24 -3.70
C GLU A 31 6.31 -3.96 -2.22
N ARG A 32 7.37 -3.50 -1.58
CA ARG A 32 7.32 -2.95 -0.24
C ARG A 32 7.16 -1.44 -0.34
N ILE A 33 6.28 -0.88 0.48
CA ILE A 33 6.08 0.56 0.55
C ILE A 33 6.36 0.99 1.98
N VAL A 34 7.16 2.03 2.16
CA VAL A 34 7.42 2.61 3.48
C VAL A 34 6.94 4.05 3.49
N SER A 35 6.05 4.34 4.43
CA SER A 35 5.51 5.68 4.65
C SER A 35 5.98 6.20 6.01
N THR A 36 6.34 7.47 6.08
CA THR A 36 6.73 8.12 7.33
C THR A 36 5.91 9.39 7.52
N GLY A 37 4.58 9.24 7.51
CA GLY A 37 3.63 10.33 7.67
C GLY A 37 3.06 10.87 6.36
N GLN A 38 3.48 10.32 5.22
CA GLN A 38 2.95 10.77 3.93
C GLN A 38 1.50 10.36 3.74
N ALA A 39 0.79 11.17 2.97
CA ALA A 39 -0.57 10.90 2.53
C ALA A 39 -0.69 11.30 1.06
N SER A 40 -1.74 10.84 0.41
CA SER A 40 -2.02 11.23 -0.98
C SER A 40 -2.27 12.74 -1.05
N PRO A 41 -1.73 13.44 -2.07
CA PRO A 41 -1.99 14.87 -2.23
C PRO A 41 -3.49 15.15 -2.38
N PRO A 42 -3.94 16.37 -2.01
CA PRO A 42 -5.35 16.72 -2.17
C PRO A 42 -5.85 16.48 -3.58
N GLY A 43 -6.99 15.82 -3.71
CA GLY A 43 -7.62 15.52 -5.00
C GLY A 43 -7.01 14.36 -5.77
N TYR A 44 -5.94 13.74 -5.27
CA TYR A 44 -5.33 12.60 -5.94
C TYR A 44 -6.02 11.31 -5.54
N TRP A 45 -6.36 10.50 -6.55
CA TRP A 45 -6.93 9.16 -6.37
C TRP A 45 -6.15 8.15 -7.18
N TYR A 46 -5.82 7.02 -6.57
CA TYR A 46 -5.31 5.87 -7.30
C TYR A 46 -6.46 5.23 -8.08
N ASP A 47 -6.20 4.91 -9.33
CA ASP A 47 -7.14 4.22 -10.22
C ASP A 47 -6.29 3.36 -11.15
N GLN A 48 -6.25 2.07 -10.91
CA GLN A 48 -5.30 1.16 -11.55
C GLN A 48 -6.05 0.09 -12.35
N PRO A 49 -5.47 -0.34 -13.48
CA PRO A 49 -6.11 -1.36 -14.34
C PRO A 49 -5.88 -2.81 -13.86
N TRP A 50 -5.30 -2.99 -12.67
CA TRP A 50 -5.05 -4.30 -12.07
C TRP A 50 -5.61 -4.34 -10.66
N ASP A 51 -5.73 -5.57 -10.12
CA ASP A 51 -6.08 -5.76 -8.73
C ASP A 51 -4.87 -5.53 -7.84
N GLU A 52 -5.09 -4.97 -6.66
CA GLU A 52 -4.06 -4.77 -5.67
C GLU A 52 -4.50 -5.38 -4.34
N TRP A 53 -3.76 -6.36 -3.84
CA TRP A 53 -3.91 -6.82 -2.47
C TRP A 53 -2.84 -6.15 -1.62
N VAL A 54 -3.23 -5.51 -0.52
CA VAL A 54 -2.31 -4.76 0.32
C VAL A 54 -2.49 -5.17 1.77
N VAL A 55 -1.37 -5.28 2.49
CA VAL A 55 -1.34 -5.57 3.92
C VAL A 55 -0.41 -4.58 4.61
N VAL A 56 -0.81 -4.10 5.78
CA VAL A 56 0.05 -3.31 6.64
C VAL A 56 0.81 -4.26 7.55
N LEU A 57 2.14 -4.22 7.51
CA LEU A 57 3.02 -5.07 8.32
C LEU A 57 3.45 -4.39 9.61
N ALA A 58 3.55 -3.07 9.60
CA ALA A 58 3.94 -2.26 10.75
C ALA A 58 3.38 -0.86 10.58
N GLY A 59 3.23 -0.15 11.68
CA GLY A 59 2.71 1.23 11.66
C GLY A 59 1.20 1.28 11.63
N ALA A 60 0.66 2.33 11.04
CA ALA A 60 -0.78 2.56 10.94
C ALA A 60 -1.09 3.47 9.76
N ALA A 61 -2.22 3.22 9.13
CA ALA A 61 -2.65 3.98 7.96
C ALA A 61 -4.17 4.10 7.91
N ARG A 62 -4.63 5.06 7.10
CA ARG A 62 -6.05 5.24 6.83
C ARG A 62 -6.23 5.38 5.33
N LEU A 63 -7.10 4.53 4.77
CA LEU A 63 -7.46 4.55 3.37
C LEU A 63 -8.87 5.06 3.20
N ARG A 64 -9.07 5.82 2.13
CA ARG A 64 -10.40 6.19 1.68
C ARG A 64 -10.67 5.49 0.36
N ILE A 65 -11.80 4.81 0.29
CA ILE A 65 -12.27 4.13 -0.93
C ILE A 65 -13.49 4.89 -1.43
N GLU A 66 -13.47 5.27 -2.69
CA GLU A 66 -14.56 6.03 -3.29
C GLU A 66 -15.87 5.25 -3.18
N GLY A 67 -16.93 5.91 -2.72
CA GLY A 67 -18.23 5.29 -2.53
C GLY A 67 -18.48 4.71 -1.15
N GLU A 68 -17.44 4.59 -0.31
CA GLU A 68 -17.62 4.16 1.07
C GLU A 68 -17.92 5.35 1.98
N ALA A 69 -18.79 5.12 2.96
CA ALA A 69 -19.24 6.18 3.88
C ALA A 69 -18.18 6.55 4.91
N ALA A 70 -17.25 5.65 5.21
CA ALA A 70 -16.22 5.84 6.22
C ALA A 70 -14.86 5.38 5.71
N ASP A 71 -13.80 6.03 6.22
CA ASP A 71 -12.44 5.62 5.93
C ASP A 71 -12.12 4.28 6.60
N ARG A 72 -11.16 3.56 6.05
CA ARG A 72 -10.66 2.29 6.59
C ARG A 72 -9.37 2.55 7.38
N ASP A 73 -9.38 2.27 8.68
CA ASP A 73 -8.18 2.28 9.50
C ASP A 73 -7.49 0.93 9.42
N LEU A 74 -6.18 0.94 9.14
CA LEU A 74 -5.37 -0.26 8.98
C LEU A 74 -4.22 -0.25 9.97
N GLY A 75 -4.10 -1.33 10.73
CA GLY A 75 -2.94 -1.61 11.58
C GLY A 75 -2.25 -2.90 11.15
N PRO A 76 -1.20 -3.32 11.89
CA PRO A 76 -0.42 -4.51 11.51
C PRO A 76 -1.29 -5.75 11.34
N GLY A 77 -1.16 -6.40 10.19
CA GLY A 77 -1.93 -7.58 9.81
C GLY A 77 -3.22 -7.29 9.07
N ASP A 78 -3.70 -6.06 9.08
CA ASP A 78 -4.90 -5.70 8.32
C ASP A 78 -4.58 -5.67 6.83
N HIS A 79 -5.43 -6.29 6.04
CA HIS A 79 -5.25 -6.38 4.61
C HIS A 79 -6.58 -6.23 3.90
N LEU A 80 -6.51 -5.84 2.64
CA LEU A 80 -7.72 -5.76 1.81
C LEU A 80 -7.35 -5.90 0.34
N LEU A 81 -8.34 -6.28 -0.45
CA LEU A 81 -8.23 -6.33 -1.90
C LEU A 81 -8.89 -5.08 -2.49
N LEU A 82 -8.13 -4.39 -3.33
CA LEU A 82 -8.61 -3.26 -4.12
C LEU A 82 -8.75 -3.75 -5.56
N PRO A 83 -9.95 -4.10 -6.02
CA PRO A 83 -10.14 -4.53 -7.40
C PRO A 83 -9.76 -3.44 -8.40
N ALA A 84 -9.46 -3.86 -9.63
CA ALA A 84 -9.12 -2.93 -10.70
C ALA A 84 -10.12 -1.78 -10.78
N HIS A 85 -9.61 -0.57 -11.00
CA HIS A 85 -10.38 0.68 -11.11
C HIS A 85 -11.17 1.05 -9.86
N THR A 86 -10.87 0.45 -8.70
CA THR A 86 -11.38 0.92 -7.43
C THR A 86 -10.59 2.16 -7.03
N ARG A 87 -11.23 3.32 -7.07
CA ARG A 87 -10.56 4.56 -6.72
C ARG A 87 -10.36 4.64 -5.22
N HIS A 88 -9.12 4.88 -4.83
CA HIS A 88 -8.75 4.95 -3.41
C HIS A 88 -7.60 5.92 -3.22
N ARG A 89 -7.41 6.35 -1.96
CA ARG A 89 -6.33 7.25 -1.59
C ARG A 89 -5.89 6.98 -0.16
N VAL A 90 -4.65 7.33 0.14
CA VAL A 90 -4.13 7.29 1.51
C VAL A 90 -4.45 8.61 2.19
N GLU A 91 -5.35 8.58 3.17
CA GLU A 91 -5.73 9.78 3.92
C GLU A 91 -4.72 10.14 4.99
N TRP A 92 -4.04 9.12 5.55
CA TRP A 92 -3.14 9.34 6.67
C TRP A 92 -2.22 8.13 6.85
N THR A 93 -0.98 8.39 7.24
CA THR A 93 -0.06 7.40 7.80
C THR A 93 0.55 7.96 9.06
N ALA A 94 0.93 7.07 9.99
CA ALA A 94 1.48 7.48 11.28
C ALA A 94 2.72 8.36 11.09
N PRO A 95 2.77 9.54 11.73
CA PRO A 95 3.91 10.45 11.56
C PRO A 95 5.09 10.12 12.47
N ASP A 96 4.87 9.33 13.51
CA ASP A 96 5.85 9.06 14.57
C ASP A 96 6.54 7.70 14.45
N ALA A 97 6.15 6.90 13.48
CA ALA A 97 6.76 5.58 13.22
C ALA A 97 6.59 5.21 11.75
N PRO A 98 7.52 4.46 11.16
CA PRO A 98 7.36 4.00 9.79
C PRO A 98 6.15 3.07 9.65
N THR A 99 5.40 3.25 8.58
CA THR A 99 4.36 2.32 8.16
C THR A 99 4.89 1.50 7.00
N VAL A 100 4.87 0.19 7.15
CA VAL A 100 5.36 -0.75 6.14
C VAL A 100 4.18 -1.47 5.54
N TRP A 101 4.06 -1.38 4.22
CA TRP A 101 3.03 -2.03 3.45
C TRP A 101 3.66 -3.07 2.53
N LEU A 102 2.96 -4.15 2.30
CA LEU A 102 3.27 -5.08 1.22
C LEU A 102 2.12 -5.04 0.23
N ALA A 103 2.42 -4.76 -1.02
CA ALA A 103 1.41 -4.68 -2.08
C ALA A 103 1.69 -5.73 -3.14
N VAL A 104 0.64 -6.45 -3.53
CA VAL A 104 0.68 -7.45 -4.59
C VAL A 104 -0.27 -7.00 -5.69
N HIS A 105 0.28 -6.76 -6.89
CA HIS A 105 -0.47 -6.33 -8.06
C HIS A 105 -0.56 -7.49 -9.04
N CYS A 106 -1.76 -7.76 -9.53
CA CYS A 106 -2.00 -8.82 -10.51
C CYS A 106 -3.13 -8.41 -11.45
N PRO A 107 -3.22 -9.04 -12.64
CA PRO A 107 -4.32 -8.75 -13.55
C PRO A 107 -5.67 -9.05 -12.92
N PRO A 108 -6.72 -8.28 -13.26
CA PRO A 108 -8.06 -8.57 -12.74
C PRO A 108 -8.58 -9.89 -13.28
N THR A 109 -9.49 -10.52 -12.51
CA THR A 109 -10.16 -11.72 -12.97
C THR A 109 -10.99 -11.40 -14.20
N ARG A 110 -10.83 -12.21 -15.24
CA ARG A 110 -11.63 -12.05 -16.44
C ARG A 110 -13.05 -12.50 -16.16
N ALA A 111 -14.01 -11.69 -16.59
CA ALA A 111 -15.41 -12.11 -16.62
C ALA A 111 -15.52 -13.27 -17.58
N GLY A 112 -16.02 -14.38 -17.10
CA GLY A 112 -16.02 -15.68 -17.64
C GLY A 112 -16.59 -16.02 -18.91
#